data_b981b68d3da9efb58761a31c18c14d8d
#
_entry.id   b981b68d3da9efb58761a31c18c14d8d
#
_cell.length_a   1.000
_cell.length_b   1.000
_cell.length_c   1.000
_cell.angle_alpha   90.00
_cell.angle_beta   90.00
_cell.angle_gamma   90.00
#
_symmetry.space_group_name_H-M   'P 1'
#
loop_
_entity.id
_entity.type
_entity.pdbx_description
1 polymer ?
#
loop_
_entity_poly.entity_id
_entity_poly.type
_entity_poly.pdbx_seq_one_letter_code
_entity_poly.pdbx_strand_id
1 'polypeptide(L)'
;MQSKIKNKISALGVISFVILLLYGISLVIPMLWSLSTSFKDYIDSIVNPFGPPAKWVNNYSLVLKYFSKPVEYGAATRTVYIPEMIGISLIYAVGGAFISTTVAMVAAYVVAKFDFKFCKVIYVIVIVQMIIPIVGSLPSELRIARALGLYDSLFGVLVMKTYVTGMYFLIFYSTFKGIPRDYSEAAWMDGASNISVLIRIMIPMVKGVFGTIMLLCFISFWNDYQTPMIYMPNHPTLAYGLYYYVNGSYNPETSSVPLQLAGCMFMAVPLILLFCIFHKRLLSDVTTGGLKG
;
A
#
# COMPACT_ATOMS: atom_id res chain seq x y z
N MET A 1 22.78 -14.34 -43.66
CA MET A 1 23.51 -15.33 -42.84
C MET A 1 23.35 -14.96 -41.39
N GLN A 2 22.20 -15.32 -40.74
CA GLN A 2 21.92 -15.04 -39.33
C GLN A 2 22.51 -16.17 -38.49
N SER A 3 23.59 -15.87 -37.76
CA SER A 3 24.17 -16.82 -36.81
C SER A 3 23.18 -17.02 -35.66
N LYS A 4 22.62 -18.23 -35.52
CA LYS A 4 21.93 -18.70 -34.32
C LYS A 4 22.94 -18.66 -33.17
N ILE A 5 22.88 -17.61 -32.37
CA ILE A 5 23.51 -17.58 -31.06
C ILE A 5 22.79 -18.65 -30.22
N LYS A 6 23.39 -19.84 -30.14
CA LYS A 6 23.02 -20.83 -29.12
C LYS A 6 23.32 -20.22 -27.76
N ASN A 7 22.28 -19.73 -27.06
CA ASN A 7 22.37 -19.37 -25.64
C ASN A 7 22.85 -20.60 -24.86
N LYS A 8 24.17 -20.71 -24.65
CA LYS A 8 24.71 -21.64 -23.66
C LYS A 8 24.22 -21.13 -22.29
N ILE A 9 23.33 -21.88 -21.69
CA ILE A 9 22.86 -21.57 -20.31
C ILE A 9 24.12 -21.61 -19.44
N SER A 10 24.53 -20.47 -18.94
CA SER A 10 25.66 -20.33 -18.03
C SER A 10 25.35 -21.06 -16.72
N ALA A 11 26.35 -21.76 -16.14
CA ALA A 11 26.18 -22.36 -14.79
C ALA A 11 25.66 -21.35 -13.75
N LEU A 12 26.14 -20.11 -13.84
CA LEU A 12 25.63 -19.01 -13.01
C LEU A 12 24.13 -18.76 -13.23
N GLY A 13 23.67 -18.82 -14.48
CA GLY A 13 22.24 -18.65 -14.80
C GLY A 13 21.38 -19.76 -14.23
N VAL A 14 21.84 -21.02 -14.24
CA VAL A 14 21.14 -22.15 -13.62
C VAL A 14 21.08 -21.99 -12.10
N ILE A 15 22.20 -21.64 -11.48
CA ILE A 15 22.28 -21.44 -10.02
C ILE A 15 21.32 -20.29 -9.60
N SER A 16 21.37 -19.15 -10.30
CA SER A 16 20.48 -18.02 -10.02
C SER A 16 19.00 -18.40 -10.17
N PHE A 17 18.67 -19.16 -11.23
CA PHE A 17 17.29 -19.64 -11.45
C PHE A 17 16.83 -20.56 -10.33
N VAL A 18 17.66 -21.52 -9.88
CA VAL A 18 17.33 -22.42 -8.78
C VAL A 18 17.10 -21.66 -7.47
N ILE A 19 17.99 -20.70 -7.15
CA ILE A 19 17.84 -19.87 -5.95
C ILE A 19 16.53 -19.08 -6.00
N LEU A 20 16.22 -18.41 -7.12
CA LEU A 20 15.00 -17.65 -7.29
C LEU A 20 13.75 -18.54 -7.25
N LEU A 21 13.82 -19.74 -7.82
CA LEU A 21 12.73 -20.71 -7.76
C LEU A 21 12.45 -21.17 -6.34
N LEU A 22 13.50 -21.55 -5.58
CA LEU A 22 13.38 -21.95 -4.19
C LEU A 22 12.83 -20.81 -3.33
N TYR A 23 13.29 -19.59 -3.56
CA TYR A 23 12.76 -18.39 -2.90
C TYR A 23 11.28 -18.18 -3.24
N GLY A 24 10.89 -18.27 -4.50
CA GLY A 24 9.49 -18.17 -4.91
C GLY A 24 8.60 -19.22 -4.25
N ILE A 25 9.05 -20.49 -4.22
CA ILE A 25 8.36 -21.59 -3.55
C ILE A 25 8.20 -21.30 -2.04
N SER A 26 9.25 -20.81 -1.38
CA SER A 26 9.22 -20.48 0.05
C SER A 26 8.21 -19.38 0.41
N LEU A 27 7.89 -18.48 -0.51
CA LEU A 27 6.84 -17.46 -0.33
C LEU A 27 5.42 -18.00 -0.53
N VAL A 28 5.25 -18.96 -1.45
CA VAL A 28 3.94 -19.51 -1.80
C VAL A 28 3.46 -20.56 -0.77
N ILE A 29 4.38 -21.39 -0.26
CA ILE A 29 4.06 -22.46 0.69
C ILE A 29 3.31 -21.95 1.93
N PRO A 30 3.75 -20.88 2.66
CA PRO A 30 3.03 -20.38 3.81
C PRO A 30 1.63 -19.87 3.49
N MET A 31 1.42 -19.29 2.29
CA MET A 31 0.10 -18.84 1.85
C MET A 31 -0.85 -20.01 1.63
N LEU A 32 -0.39 -21.06 0.94
CA LEU A 32 -1.18 -22.27 0.72
C LEU A 32 -1.47 -23.02 2.02
N TRP A 33 -0.48 -23.09 2.91
CA TRP A 33 -0.65 -23.64 4.24
C TRP A 33 -1.68 -22.87 5.07
N SER A 34 -1.60 -21.54 5.07
CA SER A 34 -2.57 -20.67 5.78
C SER A 34 -3.98 -20.85 5.23
N LEU A 35 -4.12 -20.91 3.90
CA LEU A 35 -5.40 -21.17 3.24
C LEU A 35 -5.94 -22.56 3.60
N SER A 36 -5.13 -23.61 3.54
CA SER A 36 -5.50 -24.96 3.94
C SER A 36 -5.92 -25.01 5.41
N THR A 37 -5.13 -24.42 6.30
CA THR A 37 -5.38 -24.43 7.74
C THR A 37 -6.62 -23.61 8.10
N SER A 38 -6.98 -22.59 7.33
CA SER A 38 -8.21 -21.80 7.55
C SER A 38 -9.50 -22.62 7.44
N PHE A 39 -9.46 -23.81 6.84
CA PHE A 39 -10.60 -24.74 6.73
C PHE A 39 -10.55 -25.87 7.74
N LYS A 40 -9.55 -25.92 8.64
CA LYS A 40 -9.45 -26.98 9.67
C LYS A 40 -10.33 -26.69 10.88
N ASP A 41 -10.65 -27.76 11.60
CA ASP A 41 -11.11 -27.66 12.97
C ASP A 41 -9.93 -27.39 13.92
N TYR A 42 -10.23 -26.89 15.12
CA TYR A 42 -9.21 -26.55 16.12
C TYR A 42 -8.32 -27.77 16.46
N ILE A 43 -8.95 -28.94 16.73
CA ILE A 43 -8.22 -30.16 17.07
C ILE A 43 -7.34 -30.65 15.91
N ASP A 44 -7.88 -30.64 14.67
CA ASP A 44 -7.14 -31.02 13.47
C ASP A 44 -5.93 -30.09 13.24
N SER A 45 -6.05 -28.81 13.54
CA SER A 45 -4.93 -27.87 13.42
C SER A 45 -3.77 -28.16 14.37
N ILE A 46 -4.04 -28.81 15.52
CA ILE A 46 -3.03 -29.19 16.50
C ILE A 46 -2.41 -30.57 16.16
N VAL A 47 -3.27 -31.54 15.83
CA VAL A 47 -2.84 -32.92 15.59
C VAL A 47 -2.16 -33.07 14.22
N ASN A 48 -2.63 -32.34 13.23
CA ASN A 48 -2.13 -32.38 11.87
C ASN A 48 -1.82 -30.96 11.35
N PRO A 49 -0.79 -30.27 11.86
CA PRO A 49 -0.56 -28.85 11.55
C PRO A 49 -0.23 -28.59 10.07
N PHE A 50 0.45 -29.51 9.39
CA PHE A 50 0.94 -29.31 8.02
C PHE A 50 0.16 -30.06 6.94
N GLY A 51 -0.63 -31.08 7.30
CA GLY A 51 -1.43 -31.84 6.33
C GLY A 51 -2.69 -31.12 5.85
N PRO A 52 -3.43 -31.69 4.91
CA PRO A 52 -4.73 -31.16 4.50
C PRO A 52 -5.77 -31.28 5.62
N PRO A 53 -6.89 -30.54 5.56
CA PRO A 53 -7.99 -30.69 6.52
C PRO A 53 -8.55 -32.11 6.53
N ALA A 54 -8.63 -32.75 7.70
CA ALA A 54 -9.31 -34.05 7.85
C ALA A 54 -10.81 -33.91 7.59
N LYS A 55 -11.38 -32.77 8.01
CA LYS A 55 -12.75 -32.35 7.71
C LYS A 55 -12.75 -30.86 7.35
N TRP A 56 -13.44 -30.50 6.28
CA TRP A 56 -13.61 -29.12 5.87
C TRP A 56 -14.62 -28.42 6.78
N VAL A 57 -14.15 -27.40 7.52
CA VAL A 57 -14.98 -26.58 8.40
C VAL A 57 -15.11 -25.18 7.79
N ASN A 58 -16.32 -24.63 7.80
CA ASN A 58 -16.56 -23.28 7.29
C ASN A 58 -16.26 -22.24 8.38
N ASN A 59 -14.99 -22.00 8.64
CA ASN A 59 -14.53 -20.98 9.60
C ASN A 59 -14.85 -19.55 9.13
N TYR A 60 -15.03 -19.33 7.84
CA TYR A 60 -15.34 -18.02 7.28
C TYR A 60 -16.69 -17.48 7.76
N SER A 61 -17.70 -18.35 7.92
CA SER A 61 -18.98 -17.93 8.48
C SER A 61 -18.87 -17.52 9.96
N LEU A 62 -18.03 -18.20 10.72
CA LEU A 62 -17.74 -17.84 12.12
C LEU A 62 -16.96 -16.52 12.21
N VAL A 63 -15.97 -16.32 11.33
CA VAL A 63 -15.22 -15.07 11.25
C VAL A 63 -16.15 -13.90 10.92
N LEU A 64 -17.05 -14.03 9.97
CA LEU A 64 -18.03 -12.96 9.67
C LEU A 64 -18.91 -12.60 10.86
N LYS A 65 -19.18 -13.53 11.76
CA LYS A 65 -19.98 -13.32 12.96
C LYS A 65 -19.19 -12.74 14.12
N TYR A 66 -17.98 -13.23 14.35
CA TYR A 66 -17.18 -12.90 15.56
C TYR A 66 -16.07 -11.88 15.32
N PHE A 67 -15.61 -11.72 14.09
CA PHE A 67 -14.62 -10.71 13.77
C PHE A 67 -15.25 -9.31 13.85
N SER A 68 -15.10 -8.70 14.99
CA SER A 68 -15.66 -7.40 15.30
C SER A 68 -14.75 -6.66 16.27
N LYS A 69 -14.90 -5.34 16.33
CA LYS A 69 -14.18 -4.48 17.27
C LYS A 69 -15.15 -3.55 17.97
N PRO A 70 -15.17 -3.53 19.32
CA PRO A 70 -15.89 -2.51 20.06
C PRO A 70 -15.21 -1.14 19.88
N VAL A 71 -15.98 -0.11 19.65
CA VAL A 71 -15.55 1.28 19.51
C VAL A 71 -16.40 2.17 20.41
N GLU A 72 -15.82 3.29 20.87
CA GLU A 72 -16.52 4.26 21.68
C GLU A 72 -17.41 5.15 20.80
N TYR A 73 -18.67 5.29 21.17
CA TYR A 73 -19.62 6.16 20.50
C TYR A 73 -20.36 7.03 21.54
N GLY A 74 -19.76 8.17 21.87
CA GLY A 74 -20.21 9.00 22.99
C GLY A 74 -20.08 8.25 24.33
N ALA A 75 -21.17 8.08 25.04
CA ALA A 75 -21.24 7.34 26.33
C ALA A 75 -21.54 5.82 26.12
N ALA A 76 -21.75 5.37 24.87
CA ALA A 76 -22.09 3.99 24.54
C ALA A 76 -20.93 3.30 23.81
N THR A 77 -20.92 1.97 23.84
CA THR A 77 -20.01 1.16 23.04
C THR A 77 -20.79 0.60 21.86
N ARG A 78 -20.26 0.78 20.65
CA ARG A 78 -20.77 0.19 19.40
C ARG A 78 -19.80 -0.87 18.92
N THR A 79 -20.32 -1.93 18.31
CA THR A 79 -19.50 -2.97 17.69
C THR A 79 -19.45 -2.77 16.18
N VAL A 80 -18.24 -2.69 15.62
CA VAL A 80 -17.98 -2.58 14.17
C VAL A 80 -17.62 -3.95 13.64
N TYR A 81 -18.26 -4.37 12.54
CA TYR A 81 -18.10 -5.65 11.88
C TYR A 81 -17.33 -5.53 10.56
N ILE A 82 -16.88 -6.67 10.01
CA ILE A 82 -16.07 -6.76 8.78
C ILE A 82 -16.61 -5.90 7.62
N PRO A 83 -17.90 -5.91 7.25
CA PRO A 83 -18.36 -5.13 6.09
C PRO A 83 -18.11 -3.62 6.23
N GLU A 84 -18.31 -3.09 7.44
CA GLU A 84 -18.03 -1.68 7.74
C GLU A 84 -16.53 -1.40 7.73
N MET A 85 -15.71 -2.29 8.29
CA MET A 85 -14.24 -2.18 8.27
C MET A 85 -13.69 -2.20 6.83
N ILE A 86 -14.26 -3.01 5.94
CA ILE A 86 -13.91 -3.02 4.51
C ILE A 86 -14.22 -1.67 3.88
N GLY A 87 -15.40 -1.10 4.15
CA GLY A 87 -15.79 0.22 3.65
C GLY A 87 -14.82 1.32 4.09
N ILE A 88 -14.50 1.36 5.38
CA ILE A 88 -13.51 2.30 5.94
C ILE A 88 -12.13 2.07 5.31
N SER A 89 -11.70 0.82 5.17
CA SER A 89 -10.40 0.48 4.56
C SER A 89 -10.32 0.92 3.09
N LEU A 90 -11.38 0.74 2.32
CA LEU A 90 -11.41 1.19 0.92
C LEU A 90 -11.27 2.71 0.81
N ILE A 91 -12.03 3.46 1.62
CA ILE A 91 -11.94 4.93 1.62
C ILE A 91 -10.55 5.37 2.07
N TYR A 92 -10.02 4.76 3.14
CA TYR A 92 -8.69 5.05 3.67
C TYR A 92 -7.58 4.72 2.66
N ALA A 93 -7.59 3.52 2.08
CA ALA A 93 -6.55 3.06 1.18
C ALA A 93 -6.60 3.77 -0.20
N VAL A 94 -7.79 3.89 -0.80
CA VAL A 94 -7.94 4.58 -2.09
C VAL A 94 -7.72 6.08 -1.94
N GLY A 95 -8.35 6.69 -0.93
CA GLY A 95 -8.21 8.13 -0.65
C GLY A 95 -6.77 8.49 -0.29
N GLY A 96 -6.14 7.75 0.63
CA GLY A 96 -4.75 7.94 1.02
C GLY A 96 -3.78 7.77 -0.14
N ALA A 97 -3.93 6.70 -0.93
CA ALA A 97 -3.11 6.45 -2.11
C ALA A 97 -3.24 7.57 -3.14
N PHE A 98 -4.47 7.98 -3.47
CA PHE A 98 -4.71 9.03 -4.46
C PHE A 98 -4.14 10.38 -4.01
N ILE A 99 -4.42 10.79 -2.77
CA ILE A 99 -3.96 12.08 -2.25
C ILE A 99 -2.43 12.09 -2.15
N SER A 100 -1.81 11.07 -1.54
CA SER A 100 -0.36 11.00 -1.37
C SER A 100 0.38 10.98 -2.72
N THR A 101 -0.11 10.20 -3.69
CA THR A 101 0.49 10.14 -5.03
C THR A 101 0.34 11.47 -5.76
N THR A 102 -0.83 12.11 -5.67
CA THR A 102 -1.10 13.39 -6.34
C THR A 102 -0.24 14.50 -5.75
N VAL A 103 -0.13 14.58 -4.43
CA VAL A 103 0.71 15.60 -3.76
C VAL A 103 2.19 15.42 -4.12
N ALA A 104 2.69 14.19 -4.10
CA ALA A 104 4.07 13.91 -4.50
C ALA A 104 4.33 14.28 -5.98
N MET A 105 3.39 13.95 -6.86
CA MET A 105 3.47 14.27 -8.30
C MET A 105 3.46 15.78 -8.54
N VAL A 106 2.52 16.51 -7.95
CA VAL A 106 2.40 17.96 -8.16
C VAL A 106 3.62 18.69 -7.59
N ALA A 107 4.06 18.34 -6.39
CA ALA A 107 5.27 18.91 -5.80
C ALA A 107 6.51 18.65 -6.68
N ALA A 108 6.67 17.42 -7.16
CA ALA A 108 7.77 17.05 -8.05
C ALA A 108 7.71 17.78 -9.40
N TYR A 109 6.53 17.97 -9.98
CA TYR A 109 6.35 18.74 -11.20
C TYR A 109 6.82 20.19 -11.03
N VAL A 110 6.36 20.85 -9.97
CA VAL A 110 6.76 22.24 -9.68
C VAL A 110 8.28 22.35 -9.54
N VAL A 111 8.89 21.46 -8.75
CA VAL A 111 10.33 21.48 -8.52
C VAL A 111 11.16 21.10 -9.75
N ALA A 112 10.64 20.23 -10.62
CA ALA A 112 11.34 19.80 -11.83
C ALA A 112 11.25 20.78 -13.01
N LYS A 113 10.15 21.54 -13.13
CA LYS A 113 9.85 22.35 -14.31
C LYS A 113 10.04 23.85 -14.11
N PHE A 114 10.03 24.32 -12.87
CA PHE A 114 10.19 25.73 -12.56
C PHE A 114 11.52 26.03 -11.88
N ASP A 115 12.20 27.10 -12.29
CA ASP A 115 13.53 27.49 -11.83
C ASP A 115 13.49 28.52 -10.68
N PHE A 116 12.51 28.44 -9.76
CA PHE A 116 12.50 29.32 -8.59
C PHE A 116 13.56 28.89 -7.56
N LYS A 117 14.16 29.85 -6.88
CA LYS A 117 15.11 29.58 -5.79
C LYS A 117 14.51 28.63 -4.73
N PHE A 118 13.21 28.76 -4.48
CA PHE A 118 12.46 27.93 -3.53
C PHE A 118 12.39 26.46 -3.95
N CYS A 119 12.38 26.14 -5.25
CA CYS A 119 12.37 24.75 -5.74
C CYS A 119 13.64 23.99 -5.30
N LYS A 120 14.80 24.64 -5.33
CA LYS A 120 16.04 24.03 -4.84
C LYS A 120 16.00 23.74 -3.34
N VAL A 121 15.41 24.65 -2.56
CA VAL A 121 15.23 24.46 -1.11
C VAL A 121 14.29 23.28 -0.82
N ILE A 122 13.14 23.20 -1.51
CA ILE A 122 12.21 22.06 -1.36
C ILE A 122 12.90 20.75 -1.70
N TYR A 123 13.65 20.70 -2.80
CA TYR A 123 14.39 19.50 -3.20
C TYR A 123 15.36 19.04 -2.11
N VAL A 124 16.14 19.97 -1.56
CA VAL A 124 17.09 19.68 -0.47
C VAL A 124 16.36 19.21 0.79
N ILE A 125 15.25 19.87 1.18
CA ILE A 125 14.45 19.48 2.36
C ILE A 125 13.94 18.04 2.19
N VAL A 126 13.44 17.67 1.02
CA VAL A 126 12.95 16.30 0.76
C VAL A 126 14.08 15.28 0.91
N ILE A 127 15.28 15.57 0.40
CA ILE A 127 16.44 14.68 0.56
C ILE A 127 16.86 14.58 2.03
N VAL A 128 16.94 15.71 2.72
CA VAL A 128 17.34 15.76 4.14
C VAL A 128 16.35 14.96 5.00
N GLN A 129 15.04 15.09 4.74
CA GLN A 129 14.00 14.33 5.43
C GLN A 129 14.15 12.80 5.25
N MET A 130 14.68 12.35 4.11
CA MET A 130 14.93 10.92 3.88
C MET A 130 16.13 10.38 4.66
N ILE A 131 17.09 11.24 4.95
CA ILE A 131 18.35 10.86 5.61
C ILE A 131 18.20 10.92 7.13
N ILE A 132 17.49 11.93 7.64
CA ILE A 132 17.36 12.16 9.08
C ILE A 132 16.17 11.33 9.62
N PRO A 133 16.42 10.30 10.45
CA PRO A 133 15.34 9.57 11.12
C PRO A 133 14.70 10.44 12.20
N ILE A 134 13.46 10.84 12.02
CA ILE A 134 12.68 11.57 13.04
C ILE A 134 12.09 10.53 14.00
N VAL A 135 12.73 10.38 15.17
CA VAL A 135 12.28 9.46 16.22
C VAL A 135 11.54 10.22 17.32
N GLY A 136 10.42 9.67 17.81
CA GLY A 136 9.70 10.24 18.95
C GLY A 136 8.72 11.37 18.62
N SER A 137 8.35 11.57 17.35
CA SER A 137 7.38 12.61 16.92
C SER A 137 5.93 12.32 17.32
N LEU A 138 5.58 11.06 17.59
CA LEU A 138 4.21 10.60 17.80
C LEU A 138 3.42 11.39 18.86
N PRO A 139 3.93 11.67 20.09
CA PRO A 139 3.18 12.46 21.08
C PRO A 139 2.85 13.88 20.59
N SER A 140 3.78 14.49 19.85
CA SER A 140 3.59 15.82 19.28
C SER A 140 2.60 15.84 18.14
N GLU A 141 2.65 14.83 17.26
CA GLU A 141 1.68 14.64 16.18
C GLU A 141 0.26 14.45 16.74
N LEU A 142 0.08 13.61 17.77
CA LEU A 142 -1.21 13.40 18.41
C LEU A 142 -1.75 14.68 19.08
N ARG A 143 -0.87 15.47 19.69
CA ARG A 143 -1.26 16.76 20.28
C ARG A 143 -1.76 17.73 19.22
N ILE A 144 -1.05 17.83 18.09
CA ILE A 144 -1.45 18.65 16.95
C ILE A 144 -2.77 18.14 16.36
N ALA A 145 -2.91 16.83 16.17
CA ALA A 145 -4.13 16.23 15.65
C ALA A 145 -5.36 16.60 16.49
N ARG A 146 -5.22 16.51 17.81
CA ARG A 146 -6.30 16.89 18.76
C ARG A 146 -6.57 18.39 18.73
N ALA A 147 -5.55 19.22 18.73
CA ALA A 147 -5.68 20.68 18.71
C ALA A 147 -6.38 21.19 17.44
N LEU A 148 -6.16 20.52 16.30
CA LEU A 148 -6.79 20.87 15.02
C LEU A 148 -8.13 20.15 14.77
N GLY A 149 -8.62 19.32 15.70
CA GLY A 149 -9.85 18.54 15.52
C GLY A 149 -9.74 17.45 14.44
N LEU A 150 -8.52 17.00 14.12
CA LEU A 150 -8.24 15.98 13.12
C LEU A 150 -8.15 14.56 13.72
N TYR A 151 -8.08 14.47 15.05
CA TYR A 151 -8.02 13.19 15.76
C TYR A 151 -9.36 12.46 15.66
N ASP A 152 -9.29 11.13 15.58
CA ASP A 152 -10.43 10.21 15.47
C ASP A 152 -11.35 10.50 14.28
N SER A 153 -10.76 10.94 13.17
CA SER A 153 -11.46 11.25 11.94
C SER A 153 -10.71 10.69 10.73
N LEU A 154 -11.44 10.01 9.85
CA LEU A 154 -10.88 9.47 8.60
C LEU A 154 -10.31 10.61 7.73
N PHE A 155 -11.03 11.73 7.61
CA PHE A 155 -10.54 12.90 6.90
C PHE A 155 -9.28 13.48 7.56
N GLY A 156 -9.27 13.59 8.89
CA GLY A 156 -8.13 14.09 9.65
C GLY A 156 -6.88 13.27 9.41
N VAL A 157 -7.00 11.94 9.42
CA VAL A 157 -5.86 11.05 9.16
C VAL A 157 -5.36 11.19 7.72
N LEU A 158 -6.25 11.29 6.73
CA LEU A 158 -5.87 11.52 5.34
C LEU A 158 -5.09 12.83 5.17
N VAL A 159 -5.52 13.90 5.83
CA VAL A 159 -4.79 15.19 5.80
C VAL A 159 -3.44 15.08 6.49
N MET A 160 -3.37 14.49 7.68
CA MET A 160 -2.13 14.38 8.45
C MET A 160 -1.10 13.47 7.80
N LYS A 161 -1.52 12.42 7.12
CA LYS A 161 -0.63 11.48 6.44
C LYS A 161 -0.33 11.85 4.99
N THR A 162 -0.90 12.97 4.52
CA THR A 162 -0.57 13.54 3.21
C THR A 162 0.64 14.45 3.34
N TYR A 163 1.82 13.89 3.15
CA TYR A 163 3.06 14.65 3.10
C TYR A 163 3.86 14.28 1.85
N VAL A 164 4.75 15.19 1.45
CA VAL A 164 5.64 14.96 0.32
C VAL A 164 6.67 13.92 0.74
N THR A 165 6.40 12.65 0.41
CA THR A 165 7.31 11.54 0.73
C THR A 165 8.49 11.51 -0.22
N GLY A 166 9.69 11.40 0.35
CA GLY A 166 10.94 11.52 -0.38
C GLY A 166 11.06 10.62 -1.60
N MET A 167 10.84 9.30 -1.47
CA MET A 167 11.07 8.36 -2.58
C MET A 167 10.12 8.59 -3.77
N TYR A 168 8.83 8.73 -3.52
CA TYR A 168 7.84 8.94 -4.60
C TYR A 168 8.01 10.30 -5.27
N PHE A 169 8.33 11.33 -4.49
CA PHE A 169 8.69 12.63 -5.03
C PHE A 169 9.91 12.53 -5.96
N LEU A 170 10.98 11.82 -5.57
CA LEU A 170 12.18 11.68 -6.40
C LEU A 170 11.92 10.93 -7.70
N ILE A 171 11.07 9.90 -7.67
CA ILE A 171 10.67 9.16 -8.88
C ILE A 171 9.93 10.10 -9.83
N PHE A 172 8.94 10.86 -9.37
CA PHE A 172 8.25 11.85 -10.20
C PHE A 172 9.17 12.96 -10.66
N TYR A 173 10.04 13.46 -9.79
CA TYR A 173 11.01 14.49 -10.13
C TYR A 173 11.92 14.06 -11.27
N SER A 174 12.51 12.87 -11.18
CA SER A 174 13.36 12.33 -12.24
C SER A 174 12.59 12.11 -13.55
N THR A 175 11.36 11.63 -13.46
CA THR A 175 10.48 11.43 -14.61
C THR A 175 10.17 12.76 -15.30
N PHE A 176 9.73 13.78 -14.56
CA PHE A 176 9.47 15.10 -15.12
C PHE A 176 10.73 15.79 -15.66
N LYS A 177 11.84 15.60 -15.02
CA LYS A 177 13.14 16.12 -15.47
C LYS A 177 13.57 15.52 -16.81
N GLY A 178 13.23 14.25 -17.05
CA GLY A 178 13.47 13.56 -18.33
C GLY A 178 12.57 13.97 -19.47
N ILE A 179 11.47 14.68 -19.23
CA ILE A 179 10.59 15.21 -20.28
C ILE A 179 11.20 16.51 -20.81
N PRO A 180 11.45 16.68 -22.14
CA PRO A 180 11.93 17.93 -22.72
C PRO A 180 11.05 19.14 -22.38
N ARG A 181 11.66 20.31 -22.20
CA ARG A 181 10.93 21.56 -21.91
C ARG A 181 10.10 22.03 -23.11
N ASP A 182 10.47 21.66 -24.31
CA ASP A 182 9.83 22.01 -25.57
C ASP A 182 8.30 21.77 -25.55
N TYR A 183 7.86 20.68 -24.88
CA TYR A 183 6.41 20.41 -24.72
C TYR A 183 5.67 21.49 -23.93
N SER A 184 6.30 22.02 -22.88
CA SER A 184 5.71 23.10 -22.09
C SER A 184 5.78 24.44 -22.81
N GLU A 185 6.92 24.72 -23.45
CA GLU A 185 7.17 25.98 -24.19
C GLU A 185 6.24 26.13 -25.39
N ALA A 186 6.07 25.05 -26.17
CA ALA A 186 5.11 25.06 -27.28
C ALA A 186 3.68 25.36 -26.80
N ALA A 187 3.25 24.73 -25.69
CA ALA A 187 1.93 24.95 -25.14
C ALA A 187 1.75 26.39 -24.61
N TRP A 188 2.78 26.97 -24.01
CA TRP A 188 2.74 28.38 -23.58
C TRP A 188 2.70 29.35 -24.75
N MET A 189 3.38 29.07 -25.87
CA MET A 189 3.27 29.84 -27.10
C MET A 189 1.87 29.81 -27.67
N ASP A 190 1.14 28.67 -27.52
CA ASP A 190 -0.27 28.53 -27.86
C ASP A 190 -1.23 29.17 -26.83
N GLY A 191 -0.71 29.87 -25.81
CA GLY A 191 -1.49 30.58 -24.80
C GLY A 191 -2.01 29.67 -23.66
N ALA A 192 -1.52 28.45 -23.52
CA ALA A 192 -1.93 27.55 -22.43
C ALA A 192 -1.43 28.06 -21.07
N SER A 193 -2.30 28.00 -20.05
CA SER A 193 -1.89 28.28 -18.66
C SER A 193 -1.06 27.12 -18.08
N ASN A 194 -0.26 27.39 -17.03
CA ASN A 194 0.55 26.39 -16.34
C ASN A 194 -0.27 25.19 -15.85
N ILE A 195 -1.50 25.42 -15.37
CA ILE A 195 -2.42 24.36 -14.94
C ILE A 195 -2.88 23.53 -16.14
N SER A 196 -3.17 24.18 -17.29
CA SER A 196 -3.53 23.46 -18.51
C SER A 196 -2.38 22.57 -19.00
N VAL A 197 -1.14 23.06 -18.97
CA VAL A 197 0.05 22.28 -19.30
C VAL A 197 0.19 21.07 -18.36
N LEU A 198 0.03 21.28 -17.05
CA LEU A 198 0.09 20.18 -16.08
C LEU A 198 -0.97 19.11 -16.40
N ILE A 199 -2.24 19.50 -16.51
CA ILE A 199 -3.35 18.54 -16.63
C ILE A 199 -3.40 17.88 -18.01
N ARG A 200 -3.21 18.64 -19.09
CA ARG A 200 -3.42 18.13 -20.46
C ARG A 200 -2.19 17.51 -21.10
N ILE A 201 -0.98 17.86 -20.62
CA ILE A 201 0.27 17.39 -21.21
C ILE A 201 1.06 16.54 -20.21
N MET A 202 1.40 17.10 -19.05
CA MET A 202 2.34 16.45 -18.14
C MET A 202 1.75 15.24 -17.42
N ILE A 203 0.52 15.33 -16.88
CA ILE A 203 -0.14 14.19 -16.22
C ILE A 203 -0.33 13.00 -17.17
N PRO A 204 -0.85 13.16 -18.40
CA PRO A 204 -0.93 12.04 -19.35
C PRO A 204 0.42 11.39 -19.68
N MET A 205 1.51 12.16 -19.73
CA MET A 205 2.85 11.62 -20.00
C MET A 205 3.40 10.76 -18.86
N VAL A 206 3.02 11.04 -17.61
CA VAL A 206 3.48 10.32 -16.41
C VAL A 206 2.43 9.35 -15.86
N LYS A 207 1.32 9.12 -16.56
CA LYS A 207 0.19 8.29 -16.10
C LYS A 207 0.60 6.86 -15.68
N GLY A 208 1.60 6.28 -16.35
CA GLY A 208 2.13 4.95 -15.98
C GLY A 208 2.78 4.98 -14.61
N VAL A 209 3.73 5.90 -14.42
CA VAL A 209 4.41 6.10 -13.12
C VAL A 209 3.41 6.45 -12.02
N PHE A 210 2.42 7.30 -12.32
CA PHE A 210 1.35 7.64 -11.39
C PHE A 210 0.57 6.40 -10.94
N GLY A 211 0.16 5.56 -11.89
CA GLY A 211 -0.59 4.33 -11.60
C GLY A 211 0.22 3.34 -10.76
N THR A 212 1.52 3.19 -11.04
CA THR A 212 2.42 2.32 -10.28
C THR A 212 2.60 2.82 -8.85
N ILE A 213 2.89 4.10 -8.64
CA ILE A 213 3.05 4.69 -7.32
C ILE A 213 1.73 4.64 -6.53
N MET A 214 0.60 4.96 -7.18
CA MET A 214 -0.73 4.88 -6.57
C MET A 214 -1.03 3.46 -6.06
N LEU A 215 -0.64 2.43 -6.81
CA LEU A 215 -0.83 1.05 -6.40
C LEU A 215 0.08 0.68 -5.20
N LEU A 216 1.33 1.12 -5.20
CA LEU A 216 2.23 0.92 -4.06
C LEU A 216 1.72 1.61 -2.79
N CYS A 217 1.24 2.84 -2.93
CA CYS A 217 0.59 3.57 -1.83
C CYS A 217 -0.67 2.83 -1.34
N PHE A 218 -1.52 2.35 -2.26
CA PHE A 218 -2.72 1.59 -1.90
C PHE A 218 -2.37 0.35 -1.07
N ILE A 219 -1.38 -0.45 -1.50
CA ILE A 219 -0.92 -1.63 -0.75
C ILE A 219 -0.43 -1.23 0.64
N SER A 220 0.31 -0.12 0.75
CA SER A 220 0.80 0.40 2.02
C SER A 220 -0.34 0.80 2.96
N PHE A 221 -1.30 1.60 2.49
CA PHE A 221 -2.46 2.02 3.29
C PHE A 221 -3.40 0.86 3.62
N TRP A 222 -3.59 -0.10 2.70
CA TRP A 222 -4.42 -1.27 2.95
C TRP A 222 -3.90 -2.13 4.10
N ASN A 223 -2.59 -2.29 4.22
CA ASN A 223 -1.95 -3.07 5.28
C ASN A 223 -1.66 -2.27 6.55
N ASP A 224 -1.88 -0.96 6.54
CA ASP A 224 -1.60 -0.11 7.69
C ASP A 224 -2.65 -0.30 8.79
N TYR A 225 -2.24 -0.92 9.88
CA TYR A 225 -3.06 -1.04 11.09
C TYR A 225 -2.67 -0.03 12.16
N GLN A 226 -1.39 0.42 12.17
CA GLN A 226 -0.86 1.28 13.23
C GLN A 226 -1.45 2.68 13.18
N THR A 227 -1.49 3.29 11.99
CA THR A 227 -2.04 4.65 11.84
C THR A 227 -3.52 4.70 12.24
N PRO A 228 -4.42 3.83 11.74
CA PRO A 228 -5.79 3.78 12.21
C PRO A 228 -5.92 3.53 13.72
N MET A 229 -5.13 2.63 14.27
CA MET A 229 -5.15 2.32 15.71
C MET A 229 -4.80 3.54 16.58
N ILE A 230 -3.88 4.37 16.13
CA ILE A 230 -3.35 5.50 16.91
C ILE A 230 -4.17 6.77 16.68
N TYR A 231 -4.58 7.07 15.44
CA TYR A 231 -5.15 8.36 15.06
C TYR A 231 -6.66 8.34 14.86
N MET A 232 -7.26 7.17 14.60
CA MET A 232 -8.72 7.03 14.44
C MET A 232 -9.24 5.72 15.06
N PRO A 233 -9.11 5.55 16.41
CA PRO A 233 -9.40 4.30 17.11
C PRO A 233 -10.86 3.86 16.98
N ASN A 234 -11.79 4.78 16.75
CA ASN A 234 -13.21 4.51 16.61
C ASN A 234 -13.65 4.28 15.15
N HIS A 235 -12.72 4.36 14.19
CA HIS A 235 -12.95 4.07 12.78
C HIS A 235 -12.00 2.95 12.31
N PRO A 236 -12.19 1.70 12.78
CA PRO A 236 -11.26 0.62 12.50
C PRO A 236 -11.27 0.24 11.03
N THR A 237 -10.08 0.22 10.41
CA THR A 237 -9.85 -0.44 9.13
C THR A 237 -9.83 -1.95 9.31
N LEU A 238 -9.93 -2.70 8.22
CA LEU A 238 -9.85 -4.17 8.25
C LEU A 238 -8.50 -4.65 8.82
N ALA A 239 -7.39 -3.97 8.48
CA ALA A 239 -6.06 -4.25 9.04
C ALA A 239 -6.02 -4.05 10.55
N TYR A 240 -6.56 -2.94 11.04
CA TYR A 240 -6.65 -2.67 12.47
C TYR A 240 -7.60 -3.64 13.18
N GLY A 241 -8.75 -3.92 12.57
CA GLY A 241 -9.69 -4.93 13.09
C GLY A 241 -9.05 -6.31 13.18
N LEU A 242 -8.27 -6.72 12.17
CA LEU A 242 -7.53 -7.99 12.18
C LEU A 242 -6.48 -8.02 13.30
N TYR A 243 -5.70 -6.94 13.44
CA TYR A 243 -4.74 -6.83 14.54
C TYR A 243 -5.43 -7.00 15.92
N TYR A 244 -6.57 -6.34 16.10
CA TYR A 244 -7.37 -6.46 17.32
C TYR A 244 -7.94 -7.88 17.50
N TYR A 245 -8.45 -8.49 16.44
CA TYR A 245 -9.01 -9.85 16.44
C TYR A 245 -7.97 -10.91 16.86
N VAL A 246 -6.73 -10.76 16.36
CA VAL A 246 -5.65 -11.71 16.65
C VAL A 246 -5.05 -11.48 18.05
N ASN A 247 -4.90 -10.20 18.48
CA ASN A 247 -4.12 -9.87 19.68
C ASN A 247 -4.96 -9.33 20.85
N GLY A 248 -6.15 -8.78 20.60
CA GLY A 248 -6.93 -8.05 21.60
C GLY A 248 -8.18 -8.77 22.08
N SER A 249 -8.66 -9.77 21.37
CA SER A 249 -9.88 -10.49 21.72
C SER A 249 -9.55 -11.74 22.53
N TYR A 250 -9.77 -11.67 23.83
CA TYR A 250 -9.61 -12.84 24.73
C TYR A 250 -10.88 -13.69 24.70
N ASN A 251 -11.35 -14.07 23.51
CA ASN A 251 -12.49 -14.95 23.35
C ASN A 251 -11.97 -16.34 22.93
N PRO A 252 -12.14 -17.39 23.75
CA PRO A 252 -11.68 -18.74 23.41
C PRO A 252 -12.22 -19.25 22.06
N GLU A 253 -13.42 -18.80 21.67
CA GLU A 253 -14.04 -19.19 20.39
C GLU A 253 -13.35 -18.55 19.18
N THR A 254 -12.61 -17.46 19.37
CA THR A 254 -11.93 -16.73 18.28
C THR A 254 -10.42 -16.89 18.28
N SER A 255 -9.85 -17.46 19.36
CA SER A 255 -8.38 -17.57 19.54
C SER A 255 -7.77 -18.76 18.80
N SER A 256 -8.56 -19.56 18.07
CA SER A 256 -8.01 -20.71 17.33
C SER A 256 -7.26 -20.27 16.07
N VAL A 257 -6.11 -20.92 15.81
CA VAL A 257 -5.28 -20.64 14.62
C VAL A 257 -6.09 -20.70 13.30
N PRO A 258 -6.97 -21.70 13.07
CA PRO A 258 -7.78 -21.73 11.86
C PRO A 258 -8.68 -20.50 11.67
N LEU A 259 -9.30 -20.01 12.73
CA LEU A 259 -10.16 -18.82 12.68
C LEU A 259 -9.33 -17.55 12.45
N GLN A 260 -8.18 -17.41 13.10
CA GLN A 260 -7.29 -16.28 12.87
C GLN A 260 -6.79 -16.26 11.41
N LEU A 261 -6.40 -17.41 10.86
CA LEU A 261 -5.97 -17.53 9.46
C LEU A 261 -7.13 -17.27 8.49
N ALA A 262 -8.35 -17.70 8.80
CA ALA A 262 -9.53 -17.33 8.01
C ALA A 262 -9.76 -15.81 8.01
N GLY A 263 -9.56 -15.14 9.15
CA GLY A 263 -9.56 -13.67 9.24
C GLY A 263 -8.49 -13.01 8.36
N CYS A 264 -7.27 -13.56 8.34
CA CYS A 264 -6.18 -13.08 7.48
C CYS A 264 -6.52 -13.18 5.99
N MET A 265 -7.31 -14.18 5.57
CA MET A 265 -7.72 -14.33 4.16
C MET A 265 -8.60 -13.17 3.69
N PHE A 266 -9.43 -12.56 4.56
CA PHE A 266 -10.18 -11.35 4.20
C PHE A 266 -9.27 -10.18 3.85
N MET A 267 -8.08 -10.10 4.46
CA MET A 267 -7.06 -9.10 4.09
C MET A 267 -6.33 -9.46 2.79
N ALA A 268 -6.00 -10.74 2.61
CA ALA A 268 -5.16 -11.21 1.52
C ALA A 268 -5.90 -11.22 0.17
N VAL A 269 -7.17 -11.66 0.15
CA VAL A 269 -7.94 -11.84 -1.08
C VAL A 269 -8.05 -10.57 -1.91
N PRO A 270 -8.42 -9.38 -1.37
CA PRO A 270 -8.48 -8.15 -2.15
C PRO A 270 -7.13 -7.76 -2.76
N LEU A 271 -6.03 -7.94 -2.04
CA LEU A 271 -4.68 -7.65 -2.55
C LEU A 271 -4.27 -8.58 -3.67
N ILE A 272 -4.56 -9.88 -3.54
CA ILE A 272 -4.28 -10.88 -4.58
C ILE A 272 -5.07 -10.56 -5.84
N LEU A 273 -6.37 -10.26 -5.71
CA LEU A 273 -7.22 -9.86 -6.83
C LEU A 273 -6.68 -8.61 -7.52
N LEU A 274 -6.31 -7.61 -6.74
CA LEU A 274 -5.75 -6.36 -7.25
C LEU A 274 -4.41 -6.61 -7.98
N PHE A 275 -3.53 -7.44 -7.41
CA PHE A 275 -2.29 -7.85 -8.08
C PHE A 275 -2.56 -8.59 -9.39
N CYS A 276 -3.49 -9.55 -9.43
CA CYS A 276 -3.87 -10.27 -10.64
C CYS A 276 -4.39 -9.34 -11.75
N ILE A 277 -5.08 -8.26 -11.39
CA ILE A 277 -5.59 -7.27 -12.35
C ILE A 277 -4.46 -6.36 -12.87
N PHE A 278 -3.57 -5.92 -11.99
CA PHE A 278 -2.59 -4.87 -12.30
C PHE A 278 -1.16 -5.35 -12.54
N HIS A 279 -0.83 -6.65 -12.36
CA HIS A 279 0.54 -7.18 -12.48
C HIS A 279 1.25 -6.81 -13.79
N LYS A 280 0.53 -6.79 -14.93
CA LYS A 280 1.11 -6.43 -16.23
C LYS A 280 1.60 -4.98 -16.26
N ARG A 281 0.87 -4.06 -15.63
CA ARG A 281 1.27 -2.65 -15.55
C ARG A 281 2.46 -2.44 -14.62
N LEU A 282 2.48 -3.13 -13.48
CA LEU A 282 3.60 -3.10 -12.54
C LEU A 282 4.91 -3.54 -13.20
N LEU A 283 4.86 -4.60 -14.00
CA LEU A 283 6.05 -5.15 -14.65
C LEU A 283 6.52 -4.30 -15.84
N SER A 284 5.61 -3.69 -16.61
CA SER A 284 5.98 -2.89 -17.79
C SER A 284 6.70 -1.59 -17.43
N ASP A 285 6.28 -0.93 -16.36
CA ASP A 285 6.81 0.38 -16.00
C ASP A 285 8.17 0.29 -15.26
N VAL A 286 8.42 -0.83 -14.56
CA VAL A 286 9.72 -1.11 -13.93
C VAL A 286 10.79 -1.41 -14.97
N THR A 287 10.43 -2.08 -16.08
CA THR A 287 11.39 -2.44 -17.14
C THR A 287 11.73 -1.26 -18.07
N THR A 288 10.81 -0.33 -18.29
CA THR A 288 11.04 0.86 -19.13
C THR A 288 11.85 1.96 -18.43
N GLY A 289 11.84 2.02 -17.11
CA GLY A 289 12.67 2.95 -16.34
C GLY A 289 14.17 2.59 -16.26
N GLY A 290 14.52 1.34 -16.55
CA GLY A 290 15.89 0.82 -16.43
C GLY A 290 16.72 0.74 -17.73
N LEU A 291 16.14 0.98 -18.90
CA LEU A 291 16.78 0.77 -20.20
C LEU A 291 16.68 1.96 -21.15
N LYS A 292 17.06 3.13 -20.71
CA LYS A 292 17.48 4.24 -21.59
C LYS A 292 18.73 4.86 -20.99
N GLY A 293 19.83 4.12 -21.12
CA GLY A 293 21.17 4.59 -21.07
C GLY A 293 21.84 4.27 -22.40
#